data_fcd3daa085858d2648cf5ec78ca417bb
#
_entry.id   fcd3daa085858d2648cf5ec78ca417bb
#
_cell.length_a   1.000
_cell.length_b   1.000
_cell.length_c   1.000
_cell.angle_alpha   90.00
_cell.angle_beta   90.00
_cell.angle_gamma   90.00
#
_symmetry.space_group_name_H-M   'P 1'
#
loop_
_entity.id
_entity.type
_entity.pdbx_description
1 polymer ?
#
loop_
_entity_poly.entity_id
_entity_poly.type
_entity_poly.pdbx_seq_one_letter_code
_entity_poly.pdbx_strand_id
1 'polypeptide(L)'
;MFTHKPLKRFITLGQFIIERQADFPFAKGELSRLLRDIGIAAKLVNREVNKAGLADILGDMGETNVQGEDQKKLDVYANEQFINALRSGGECLAVASEENEDLIEIESPHSQNAKYVVCIDPLDGSSNIDVNVSIGTIFSRSEEHTSELQ
;
A
#
# COMPACT_ATOMS: atom_id res chain seq x y z
N MET A 1 16.89 -41.81 -9.94
CA MET A 1 16.07 -40.87 -10.73
C MET A 1 15.67 -39.75 -9.78
N PHE A 2 16.39 -38.64 -9.81
CA PHE A 2 16.08 -37.50 -8.91
C PHE A 2 14.93 -36.72 -9.52
N THR A 3 13.75 -36.80 -8.90
CA THR A 3 12.61 -35.95 -9.24
C THR A 3 12.90 -34.53 -8.76
N HIS A 4 13.33 -33.66 -9.66
CA HIS A 4 13.39 -32.23 -9.38
C HIS A 4 11.99 -31.73 -9.08
N LYS A 5 11.73 -31.43 -7.82
CA LYS A 5 10.54 -30.66 -7.42
C LYS A 5 10.64 -29.30 -8.11
N PRO A 6 9.66 -28.89 -8.92
CA PRO A 6 9.75 -27.60 -9.59
C PRO A 6 9.91 -26.50 -8.54
N LEU A 7 10.92 -25.65 -8.71
CA LEU A 7 11.10 -24.44 -7.90
C LEU A 7 9.79 -23.64 -7.92
N LYS A 8 9.29 -23.26 -6.74
CA LYS A 8 8.13 -22.35 -6.64
C LYS A 8 8.43 -21.12 -7.50
N ARG A 9 7.64 -20.91 -8.55
CA ARG A 9 7.76 -19.73 -9.40
C ARG A 9 7.31 -18.53 -8.59
N PHE A 10 8.22 -17.63 -8.29
CA PHE A 10 7.87 -16.32 -7.77
C PHE A 10 7.33 -15.48 -8.92
N ILE A 11 6.14 -14.91 -8.73
CA ILE A 11 5.53 -13.98 -9.68
C ILE A 11 5.36 -12.62 -9.00
N THR A 12 5.58 -11.56 -9.75
CA THR A 12 5.29 -10.20 -9.27
C THR A 12 3.78 -9.94 -9.31
N LEU A 13 3.31 -8.93 -8.55
CA LEU A 13 1.91 -8.49 -8.62
C LEU A 13 1.51 -8.14 -10.07
N GLY A 14 2.39 -7.46 -10.81
CA GLY A 14 2.14 -7.12 -12.22
C GLY A 14 1.98 -8.35 -13.12
N GLN A 15 2.83 -9.37 -12.94
CA GLN A 15 2.70 -10.64 -13.68
C GLN A 15 1.39 -11.36 -13.33
N PHE A 16 1.04 -11.40 -12.04
CA PHE A 16 -0.23 -11.99 -11.59
C PHE A 16 -1.43 -11.29 -12.23
N ILE A 17 -1.44 -9.95 -12.25
CA ILE A 17 -2.51 -9.16 -12.87
C ILE A 17 -2.64 -9.51 -14.35
N ILE A 18 -1.52 -9.56 -15.09
CA ILE A 18 -1.52 -9.89 -16.53
C ILE A 18 -2.03 -11.31 -16.76
N GLU A 19 -1.55 -12.28 -15.99
CA GLU A 19 -1.97 -13.69 -16.12
C GLU A 19 -3.46 -13.88 -15.85
N ARG A 20 -4.05 -13.04 -14.96
CA ARG A 20 -5.47 -13.11 -14.58
C ARG A 20 -6.39 -12.22 -15.42
N GLN A 21 -5.84 -11.38 -16.27
CA GLN A 21 -6.66 -10.46 -17.07
C GLN A 21 -7.67 -11.18 -17.98
N ALA A 22 -7.35 -12.36 -18.45
CA ALA A 22 -8.24 -13.17 -19.27
C ALA A 22 -9.49 -13.68 -18.53
N ASP A 23 -9.42 -13.76 -17.19
CA ASP A 23 -10.54 -14.20 -16.35
C ASP A 23 -11.63 -13.09 -16.23
N PHE A 24 -11.29 -11.86 -16.65
CA PHE A 24 -12.15 -10.67 -16.50
C PHE A 24 -12.27 -9.89 -17.82
N PRO A 25 -12.98 -10.44 -18.82
CA PRO A 25 -13.01 -9.86 -20.18
C PRO A 25 -13.64 -8.47 -20.26
N PHE A 26 -14.42 -8.07 -19.27
CA PHE A 26 -15.07 -6.74 -19.22
C PHE A 26 -14.31 -5.74 -18.35
N ALA A 27 -13.20 -6.14 -17.72
CA ALA A 27 -12.39 -5.24 -16.90
C ALA A 27 -11.68 -4.21 -17.78
N LYS A 28 -11.80 -2.95 -17.42
CA LYS A 28 -11.16 -1.81 -18.12
C LYS A 28 -9.80 -1.43 -17.55
N GLY A 29 -9.31 -2.22 -16.57
CA GLY A 29 -8.00 -2.03 -15.96
C GLY A 29 -7.98 -1.07 -14.76
N GLU A 30 -9.13 -0.60 -14.28
CA GLU A 30 -9.22 0.31 -13.12
C GLU A 30 -8.59 -0.31 -11.88
N LEU A 31 -8.97 -1.54 -11.53
CA LEU A 31 -8.37 -2.26 -10.39
C LEU A 31 -6.86 -2.47 -10.59
N SER A 32 -6.43 -2.76 -11.80
CA SER A 32 -5.00 -2.96 -12.10
C SER A 32 -4.20 -1.67 -11.87
N ARG A 33 -4.76 -0.51 -12.23
CA ARG A 33 -4.15 0.80 -11.98
C ARG A 33 -4.10 1.11 -10.49
N LEU A 34 -5.21 0.88 -9.76
CA LEU A 34 -5.26 1.05 -8.30
C LEU A 34 -4.18 0.21 -7.61
N LEU A 35 -4.08 -1.09 -7.95
CA LEU A 35 -3.08 -1.99 -7.37
C LEU A 35 -1.65 -1.60 -7.72
N ARG A 36 -1.42 -1.06 -8.92
CA ARG A 36 -0.12 -0.50 -9.31
C ARG A 36 0.28 0.67 -8.43
N ASP A 37 -0.65 1.59 -8.17
CA ASP A 37 -0.40 2.80 -7.40
C ASP A 37 -0.13 2.46 -5.92
N ILE A 38 -0.90 1.54 -5.34
CA ILE A 38 -0.62 0.97 -4.02
C ILE A 38 0.77 0.29 -4.01
N GLY A 39 1.10 -0.47 -5.03
CA GLY A 39 2.40 -1.14 -5.14
C GLY A 39 3.58 -0.18 -5.26
N ILE A 40 3.40 1.01 -5.87
CA ILE A 40 4.42 2.06 -5.93
C ILE A 40 4.62 2.66 -4.54
N ALA A 41 3.55 3.04 -3.85
CA ALA A 41 3.61 3.58 -2.50
C ALA A 41 4.28 2.59 -1.53
N ALA A 42 3.88 1.31 -1.57
CA ALA A 42 4.48 0.26 -0.75
C ALA A 42 5.99 0.13 -0.95
N LYS A 43 6.50 0.28 -2.19
CA LYS A 43 7.94 0.25 -2.47
C LYS A 43 8.67 1.46 -1.89
N LEU A 44 8.05 2.64 -1.93
CA LEU A 44 8.62 3.85 -1.34
C LEU A 44 8.70 3.72 0.18
N VAL A 45 7.60 3.28 0.81
CA VAL A 45 7.55 3.04 2.25
C VAL A 45 8.58 1.99 2.67
N ASN A 46 8.63 0.84 1.99
CA ASN A 46 9.61 -0.21 2.28
C ASN A 46 11.06 0.26 2.20
N ARG A 47 11.35 1.15 1.25
CA ARG A 47 12.69 1.75 1.14
C ARG A 47 13.06 2.57 2.37
N GLU A 48 12.14 3.38 2.88
CA GLU A 48 12.40 4.23 4.06
C GLU A 48 12.44 3.41 5.36
N VAL A 49 11.57 2.43 5.51
CA VAL A 49 11.60 1.48 6.63
C VAL A 49 12.94 0.73 6.70
N ASN A 50 13.44 0.25 5.56
CA ASN A 50 14.74 -0.42 5.53
C ASN A 50 15.90 0.51 5.88
N LYS A 51 15.82 1.80 5.59
CA LYS A 51 16.82 2.78 6.00
C LYS A 51 16.77 3.04 7.50
N ALA A 52 15.56 3.17 8.07
CA ALA A 52 15.38 3.35 9.51
C ALA A 52 15.93 2.15 10.29
N GLY A 53 15.55 0.92 9.91
CA GLY A 53 16.09 -0.29 10.53
C GLY A 53 17.61 -0.41 10.40
N LEU A 54 18.20 0.07 9.31
CA LEU A 54 19.67 0.08 9.18
C LEU A 54 20.32 1.15 10.07
N ALA A 55 19.68 2.30 10.24
CA ALA A 55 20.16 3.36 11.12
C ALA A 55 20.14 2.92 12.59
N ASP A 56 19.08 2.22 13.02
CA ASP A 56 18.99 1.63 14.36
C ASP A 56 20.07 0.59 14.62
N ILE A 57 20.35 -0.30 13.66
CA ILE A 57 21.43 -1.29 13.77
C ILE A 57 22.80 -0.63 13.88
N LEU A 58 23.01 0.51 13.20
CA LEU A 58 24.27 1.26 13.20
C LEU A 58 24.36 2.29 14.33
N GLY A 59 23.22 2.69 14.91
CA GLY A 59 23.09 3.79 15.87
C GLY A 59 22.95 3.38 17.32
N ASP A 60 23.10 2.10 17.67
CA ASP A 60 22.92 1.58 19.03
C ASP A 60 24.02 2.06 19.99
N MET A 61 23.93 3.33 20.35
CA MET A 61 24.70 3.99 21.41
C MET A 61 23.82 5.07 22.09
N GLY A 62 22.73 4.66 22.75
CA GLY A 62 22.33 5.32 23.99
C GLY A 62 21.33 6.46 23.97
N GLU A 63 20.32 6.54 23.10
CA GLU A 63 19.23 7.50 23.27
C GLU A 63 17.85 6.88 23.08
N THR A 64 17.19 6.60 24.20
CA THR A 64 15.90 5.90 24.31
C THR A 64 14.67 6.75 23.88
N ASN A 65 14.83 8.04 23.58
CA ASN A 65 13.72 8.95 23.24
C ASN A 65 13.56 9.21 21.74
N VAL A 66 14.49 8.79 20.91
CA VAL A 66 14.49 9.08 19.45
C VAL A 66 13.60 8.09 18.70
N GLN A 67 13.48 6.86 19.17
CA GLN A 67 12.77 5.76 18.47
C GLN A 67 11.28 6.01 18.26
N GLY A 68 10.56 6.48 19.31
CA GLY A 68 9.13 6.75 19.17
C GLY A 68 8.79 7.93 18.26
N GLU A 69 9.68 8.93 18.15
CA GLU A 69 9.51 10.04 17.22
C GLU A 69 9.78 9.61 15.78
N ASP A 70 10.76 8.76 15.55
CA ASP A 70 11.10 8.26 14.20
C ASP A 70 10.05 7.28 13.69
N GLN A 71 9.49 6.43 14.54
CA GLN A 71 8.34 5.58 14.23
C GLN A 71 7.15 6.43 13.77
N LYS A 72 6.76 7.44 14.54
CA LYS A 72 5.65 8.34 14.18
C LYS A 72 5.91 9.08 12.87
N LYS A 73 7.15 9.45 12.57
CA LYS A 73 7.50 10.03 11.27
C LYS A 73 7.33 9.05 10.11
N LEU A 74 7.64 7.76 10.34
CA LEU A 74 7.45 6.72 9.33
C LEU A 74 5.97 6.44 9.06
N ASP A 75 5.12 6.43 10.11
CA ASP A 75 3.67 6.29 9.98
C ASP A 75 3.10 7.44 9.14
N VAL A 76 3.44 8.69 9.48
CA VAL A 76 3.03 9.87 8.71
C VAL A 76 3.52 9.80 7.27
N TYR A 77 4.80 9.44 7.07
CA TYR A 77 5.37 9.31 5.73
C TYR A 77 4.63 8.23 4.93
N ALA A 78 4.40 7.06 5.52
CA ALA A 78 3.69 5.97 4.85
C ALA A 78 2.29 6.40 4.42
N ASN A 79 1.54 7.00 5.34
CA ASN A 79 0.20 7.51 5.08
C ASN A 79 0.18 8.51 3.91
N GLU A 80 1.08 9.49 3.91
CA GLU A 80 1.20 10.47 2.83
C GLU A 80 1.53 9.82 1.48
N GLN A 81 2.44 8.83 1.45
CA GLN A 81 2.81 8.15 0.20
C GLN A 81 1.61 7.41 -0.40
N PHE A 82 0.82 6.69 0.40
CA PHE A 82 -0.37 6.00 -0.08
C PHE A 82 -1.45 6.97 -0.56
N ILE A 83 -1.76 8.01 0.21
CA ILE A 83 -2.75 9.02 -0.18
C ILE A 83 -2.34 9.71 -1.49
N ASN A 84 -1.07 10.10 -1.62
CA ASN A 84 -0.57 10.76 -2.84
C ASN A 84 -0.60 9.84 -4.05
N ALA A 85 -0.25 8.56 -3.90
CA ALA A 85 -0.32 7.59 -4.98
C ALA A 85 -1.76 7.37 -5.45
N LEU A 86 -2.70 7.18 -4.50
CA LEU A 86 -4.12 6.99 -4.80
C LEU A 86 -4.74 8.24 -5.45
N ARG A 87 -4.35 9.45 -5.01
CA ARG A 87 -4.77 10.72 -5.61
C ARG A 87 -4.27 10.86 -7.05
N SER A 88 -3.03 10.50 -7.30
CA SER A 88 -2.41 10.61 -8.62
C SER A 88 -2.94 9.58 -9.61
N GLY A 89 -3.39 8.42 -9.13
CA GLY A 89 -3.86 7.31 -9.93
C GLY A 89 -5.24 7.53 -10.58
N GLY A 90 -6.09 8.35 -9.96
CA GLY A 90 -7.40 8.72 -10.49
C GLY A 90 -8.50 7.66 -10.36
N GLU A 91 -8.25 6.53 -9.71
CA GLU A 91 -9.22 5.44 -9.54
C GLU A 91 -9.89 5.44 -8.15
N CYS A 92 -9.38 6.26 -7.22
CA CYS A 92 -9.84 6.33 -5.84
C CYS A 92 -10.71 7.57 -5.61
N LEU A 93 -11.88 7.39 -4.99
CA LEU A 93 -12.80 8.46 -4.57
C LEU A 93 -12.46 8.96 -3.17
N ALA A 94 -12.16 8.03 -2.27
CA ALA A 94 -11.89 8.33 -0.89
C ALA A 94 -11.01 7.27 -0.24
N VAL A 95 -10.30 7.68 0.82
CA VAL A 95 -9.45 6.81 1.62
C VAL A 95 -9.87 6.91 3.09
N ALA A 96 -10.15 5.76 3.70
CA ALA A 96 -10.23 5.61 5.14
C ALA A 96 -8.89 5.05 5.62
N SER A 97 -8.05 5.88 6.20
CA SER A 97 -6.75 5.47 6.74
C SER A 97 -6.83 5.29 8.25
N GLU A 98 -6.13 4.31 8.79
CA GLU A 98 -5.98 4.12 10.23
C GLU A 98 -5.34 5.34 10.91
N GLU A 99 -4.48 6.04 10.17
CA GLU A 99 -3.78 7.24 10.64
C GLU A 99 -4.64 8.52 10.65
N ASN A 100 -5.89 8.46 10.19
CA ASN A 100 -6.77 9.61 10.08
C ASN A 100 -8.13 9.35 10.76
N GLU A 101 -8.61 10.31 11.54
CA GLU A 101 -9.93 10.22 12.17
C GLU A 101 -11.07 10.28 11.15
N ASP A 102 -10.90 11.09 10.11
CA ASP A 102 -11.91 11.33 9.08
C ASP A 102 -11.58 10.64 7.75
N LEU A 103 -12.64 10.39 6.98
CA LEU A 103 -12.52 9.94 5.60
C LEU A 103 -11.85 11.04 4.75
N ILE A 104 -10.85 10.66 3.99
CA ILE A 104 -10.11 11.55 3.11
C ILE A 104 -10.73 11.48 1.72
N GLU A 105 -11.44 12.52 1.31
CA GLU A 105 -11.92 12.63 -0.06
C GLU A 105 -10.75 12.92 -1.02
N ILE A 106 -10.74 12.21 -2.16
CA ILE A 106 -9.70 12.34 -3.16
C ILE A 106 -10.21 13.24 -4.29
N GLU A 107 -9.91 14.51 -4.19
CA GLU A 107 -10.14 15.45 -5.28
C GLU A 107 -8.97 15.43 -6.26
N SER A 108 -9.22 15.01 -7.50
CA SER A 108 -8.25 15.01 -8.58
C SER A 108 -8.93 15.25 -9.91
N PRO A 109 -8.33 16.01 -10.83
CA PRO A 109 -8.85 16.15 -12.20
C PRO A 109 -8.99 14.81 -12.93
N HIS A 110 -8.30 13.78 -12.43
CA HIS A 110 -8.30 12.44 -13.02
C HIS A 110 -9.33 11.50 -12.39
N SER A 111 -9.98 11.90 -11.28
CA SER A 111 -10.92 11.06 -10.51
C SER A 111 -12.38 11.17 -10.94
N GLN A 112 -12.69 11.81 -12.08
CA GLN A 112 -14.08 11.97 -12.56
C GLN A 112 -14.84 10.66 -12.76
N ASN A 113 -14.13 9.55 -12.98
CA ASN A 113 -14.69 8.22 -13.14
C ASN A 113 -14.15 7.24 -12.08
N ALA A 114 -13.62 7.76 -11.00
CA ALA A 114 -13.15 6.94 -9.89
C ALA A 114 -14.29 6.13 -9.29
N LYS A 115 -14.01 4.90 -8.86
CA LYS A 115 -15.02 3.96 -8.37
C LYS A 115 -14.69 3.38 -7.00
N TYR A 116 -13.45 3.50 -6.58
CA TYR A 116 -12.96 2.78 -5.41
C TYR A 116 -12.88 3.68 -4.19
N VAL A 117 -13.36 3.13 -3.08
CA VAL A 117 -13.02 3.60 -1.74
C VAL A 117 -12.00 2.61 -1.17
N VAL A 118 -10.91 3.10 -0.63
CA VAL A 118 -9.83 2.28 -0.08
C VAL A 118 -9.78 2.47 1.43
N CYS A 119 -9.84 1.36 2.17
CA CYS A 119 -9.53 1.33 3.61
C CYS A 119 -8.11 0.80 3.74
N ILE A 120 -7.26 1.48 4.52
CA ILE A 120 -5.84 1.15 4.59
C ILE A 120 -5.27 1.37 5.98
N ASP A 121 -4.43 0.44 6.41
CA ASP A 121 -3.41 0.62 7.41
C ASP A 121 -2.07 0.74 6.68
N PRO A 122 -1.49 1.93 6.59
CA PRO A 122 -0.31 2.17 5.76
C PRO A 122 0.93 1.42 6.24
N LEU A 123 1.06 1.22 7.57
CA LEU A 123 2.24 0.61 8.17
C LEU A 123 1.88 -0.23 9.40
N ASP A 124 1.11 -1.31 9.17
CA ASP A 124 0.73 -2.26 10.22
C ASP A 124 1.95 -2.86 10.91
N GLY A 125 1.95 -2.80 12.24
CA GLY A 125 3.04 -3.27 13.08
C GLY A 125 4.22 -2.30 13.19
N SER A 126 4.06 -1.02 12.90
CA SER A 126 5.11 0.01 12.97
C SER A 126 5.83 0.06 14.33
N SER A 127 5.11 -0.23 15.43
CA SER A 127 5.68 -0.33 16.78
C SER A 127 6.73 -1.44 16.96
N ASN A 128 6.90 -2.30 15.97
CA ASN A 128 7.85 -3.41 15.99
C ASN A 128 9.04 -3.21 15.04
N ILE A 129 9.24 -2.02 14.51
CA ILE A 129 10.32 -1.72 13.56
C ILE A 129 11.69 -1.99 14.19
N ASP A 130 11.88 -1.60 15.43
CA ASP A 130 13.11 -1.72 16.20
C ASP A 130 13.44 -3.16 16.64
N VAL A 131 12.46 -4.05 16.69
CA VAL A 131 12.66 -5.44 17.12
C VAL A 131 12.71 -6.42 15.95
N ASN A 132 12.83 -5.93 14.72
CA ASN A 132 12.96 -6.72 13.49
C ASN A 132 11.83 -7.75 13.30
N VAL A 133 10.60 -7.40 13.70
CA VAL A 133 9.39 -8.17 13.42
C VAL A 133 8.80 -7.68 12.09
N SER A 134 8.12 -8.57 11.39
CA SER A 134 7.49 -8.23 10.12
C SER A 134 6.47 -7.11 10.29
N ILE A 135 6.59 -6.11 9.44
CA ILE A 135 5.64 -5.01 9.27
C ILE A 135 5.09 -5.05 7.84
N GLY A 136 3.95 -4.46 7.62
CA GLY A 136 3.34 -4.50 6.31
C GLY A 136 2.29 -3.43 6.10
N THR A 137 1.69 -3.43 4.94
CA THR A 137 0.53 -2.62 4.61
C THR A 137 -0.68 -3.52 4.46
N ILE A 138 -1.77 -3.19 5.12
CA ILE A 138 -3.05 -3.88 4.98
C ILE A 138 -4.02 -2.95 4.27
N PHE A 139 -4.68 -3.42 3.23
CA PHE A 139 -5.72 -2.64 2.58
C PHE A 139 -6.89 -3.50 2.11
N SER A 140 -8.05 -2.87 2.05
CA SER A 140 -9.24 -3.38 1.39
C SER A 140 -9.83 -2.32 0.48
N ARG A 141 -10.67 -2.74 -0.46
CA ARG A 141 -11.34 -1.82 -1.37
C ARG A 141 -12.82 -2.14 -1.48
N SER A 142 -13.65 -1.12 -1.61
CA SER A 142 -15.02 -1.22 -2.06
C SER A 142 -15.15 -0.56 -3.42
N GLU A 143 -16.05 -1.04 -4.25
CA GLU A 143 -16.38 -0.44 -5.53
C GLU A 143 -17.80 0.13 -5.43
N GLU A 144 -17.96 1.41 -5.71
CA GLU A 144 -19.29 1.98 -5.85
C GLU A 144 -19.89 1.53 -7.19
N HIS A 145 -20.87 0.66 -7.09
CA HIS A 145 -21.79 0.45 -8.20
C HIS A 145 -22.84 1.57 -8.11
N THR A 146 -22.79 2.50 -9.03
CA THR A 146 -23.98 3.26 -9.36
C THR A 146 -25.01 2.27 -9.92
N SER A 147 -25.71 1.59 -9.02
CA SER A 147 -26.93 0.89 -9.38
C SER A 147 -27.87 1.99 -9.84
N GLU A 148 -28.09 2.07 -11.13
CA GLU A 148 -29.24 2.73 -11.68
C GLU A 148 -30.47 2.17 -10.97
N LEU A 149 -30.93 2.88 -9.94
CA LEU A 149 -32.29 2.75 -9.47
C LEU A 149 -33.15 3.42 -10.56
N GLN A 150 -33.47 2.68 -11.60
CA GLN A 150 -34.59 2.91 -12.48
C GLN A 150 -35.81 2.19 -11.92
#